data_0a2491170e34c01568a06b1ba1abc606
#
_entry.id   0a2491170e34c01568a06b1ba1abc606
#
_cell.length_a   1.000
_cell.length_b   1.000
_cell.length_c   1.000
_cell.angle_alpha   90.00
_cell.angle_beta   90.00
_cell.angle_gamma   90.00
#
_symmetry.space_group_name_H-M   'P 1'
#
loop_
_entity.id
_entity.type
_entity.pdbx_description
1 polymer ?
#
loop_
_entity_poly.entity_id
_entity_poly.type
_entity_poly.pdbx_seq_one_letter_code
_entity_poly.pdbx_strand_id
1 'polypeptide(L)'
;MSRLSIRPVDASLDQPVTIEVSDVSPGSRVRVRLRSDSLNAESSAEFVANDQGVVDVAEHPAIAGDYEGIEPAGLFWSARFDAGSDVVSMIETLSRLQPLAYTATVSVDGHDAGSTTFERQLLAANVVRTAVREGRIRGTLFASADATNAPGVVVLGGSDGGNLYEFVAALLAAHGIAALALAYFAYDDLPKDLVGLSIEYFAEGVQWLRKRPEVGDARVGVLGFSRGGEAALIVGASFPQVAAVVALVASGMSGGGLAGADFSAMGKSAWTLGGQPLPLLPPPWDPVSMKEAQDAMSSGRAFAGRAGILRAIKSAGARVDDVAIRVERTRGAILMMSGEDDQLWGSTELTAIAEERLKAATFAYPFEHRRYPGAGHFGCLPPNLPTTSTSARHGLVPMALEYGGDARNNARASADLWPRIVTFLHQHLSTPNHFLP
;
A
#
# COMPACT_ATOMS: atom_id res chain seq x y z
N MET A 1 -17.78 -22.47 -31.48
CA MET A 1 -17.52 -21.03 -31.20
C MET A 1 -16.68 -20.95 -29.95
N SER A 2 -15.58 -20.22 -29.99
CA SER A 2 -14.75 -20.01 -28.80
C SER A 2 -15.58 -19.46 -27.63
N ARG A 3 -15.23 -19.86 -26.42
CA ARG A 3 -15.91 -19.46 -25.18
C ARG A 3 -14.93 -18.77 -24.28
N LEU A 4 -15.24 -17.50 -23.89
CA LEU A 4 -14.53 -16.78 -22.84
C LEU A 4 -15.30 -16.96 -21.53
N SER A 5 -14.61 -17.42 -20.49
CA SER A 5 -15.15 -17.63 -19.13
C SER A 5 -14.30 -16.87 -18.11
N ILE A 6 -14.96 -16.11 -17.23
CA ILE A 6 -14.33 -15.40 -16.12
C ILE A 6 -15.01 -15.81 -14.82
N ARG A 7 -14.23 -16.21 -13.82
CA ARG A 7 -14.74 -16.71 -12.54
C ARG A 7 -13.85 -16.31 -11.36
N PRO A 8 -14.47 -15.80 -10.28
CA PRO A 8 -15.82 -15.23 -10.18
C PRO A 8 -15.94 -13.91 -10.94
N VAL A 9 -17.18 -13.50 -11.30
CA VAL A 9 -17.44 -12.25 -12.06
C VAL A 9 -17.51 -11.00 -11.18
N ASP A 10 -17.57 -11.15 -9.85
CA ASP A 10 -17.77 -10.11 -8.83
C ASP A 10 -16.86 -10.32 -7.61
N ALA A 11 -15.66 -10.82 -7.82
CA ALA A 11 -14.70 -11.07 -6.73
C ALA A 11 -14.20 -9.77 -6.06
N SER A 12 -13.82 -9.87 -4.78
CA SER A 12 -13.02 -8.82 -4.14
C SER A 12 -11.73 -8.56 -4.91
N LEU A 13 -11.24 -7.31 -4.90
CA LEU A 13 -10.03 -6.90 -5.64
C LEU A 13 -8.83 -7.82 -5.36
N ASP A 14 -8.64 -8.22 -4.13
CA ASP A 14 -7.50 -9.02 -3.67
C ASP A 14 -7.66 -10.54 -3.85
N GLN A 15 -8.82 -10.99 -4.37
CA GLN A 15 -9.04 -12.40 -4.68
C GLN A 15 -8.55 -12.75 -6.10
N PRO A 16 -8.11 -13.99 -6.34
CA PRO A 16 -7.77 -14.44 -7.68
C PRO A 16 -9.00 -14.49 -8.60
N VAL A 17 -8.77 -14.31 -9.89
CA VAL A 17 -9.78 -14.47 -10.96
C VAL A 17 -9.20 -15.37 -12.03
N THR A 18 -9.95 -16.38 -12.42
CA THR A 18 -9.65 -17.23 -13.58
C THR A 18 -10.21 -16.59 -14.85
N ILE A 19 -9.38 -16.40 -15.85
CA ILE A 19 -9.76 -15.99 -17.21
C ILE A 19 -9.40 -17.16 -18.13
N GLU A 20 -10.40 -17.84 -18.66
CA GLU A 20 -10.25 -19.03 -19.50
C GLU A 20 -10.88 -18.82 -20.87
N VAL A 21 -10.15 -19.20 -21.90
CA VAL A 21 -10.65 -19.30 -23.30
C VAL A 21 -10.66 -20.76 -23.69
N SER A 22 -11.81 -21.29 -24.09
CA SER A 22 -11.99 -22.68 -24.50
C SER A 22 -12.67 -22.79 -25.85
N ASP A 23 -12.82 -24.03 -26.35
CA ASP A 23 -13.44 -24.35 -27.64
C ASP A 23 -12.71 -23.70 -28.85
N VAL A 24 -11.37 -23.57 -28.75
CA VAL A 24 -10.52 -23.14 -29.86
C VAL A 24 -9.74 -24.33 -30.44
N SER A 25 -9.18 -24.21 -31.63
CA SER A 25 -8.34 -25.29 -32.18
C SER A 25 -7.04 -25.40 -31.36
N PRO A 26 -6.56 -26.64 -31.07
CA PRO A 26 -5.24 -26.80 -30.46
C PRO A 26 -4.15 -26.07 -31.26
N GLY A 27 -3.25 -25.39 -30.56
CA GLY A 27 -2.17 -24.62 -31.17
C GLY A 27 -2.56 -23.26 -31.72
N SER A 28 -3.85 -22.85 -31.66
CA SER A 28 -4.27 -21.51 -32.04
C SER A 28 -3.62 -20.45 -31.18
N ARG A 29 -3.32 -19.31 -31.78
CA ARG A 29 -2.89 -18.11 -31.06
C ARG A 29 -4.09 -17.38 -30.48
N VAL A 30 -4.11 -17.22 -29.17
CA VAL A 30 -5.18 -16.56 -28.42
C VAL A 30 -4.64 -15.30 -27.80
N ARG A 31 -5.16 -14.14 -28.20
CA ARG A 31 -4.84 -12.87 -27.56
C ARG A 31 -5.98 -12.49 -26.63
N VAL A 32 -5.64 -12.21 -25.38
CA VAL A 32 -6.55 -11.65 -24.37
C VAL A 32 -6.13 -10.22 -24.07
N ARG A 33 -7.07 -9.29 -24.22
CA ARG A 33 -6.93 -7.88 -23.86
C ARG A 33 -7.83 -7.60 -22.67
N LEU A 34 -7.30 -6.92 -21.67
CA LEU A 34 -8.03 -6.51 -20.48
C LEU A 34 -7.99 -4.99 -20.35
N ARG A 35 -9.17 -4.35 -20.34
CA ARG A 35 -9.35 -2.92 -20.19
C ARG A 35 -10.12 -2.63 -18.92
N SER A 36 -9.66 -1.67 -18.11
CA SER A 36 -10.43 -1.06 -17.04
C SER A 36 -10.63 0.42 -17.33
N ASP A 37 -11.88 0.80 -17.62
CA ASP A 37 -12.23 2.21 -17.82
C ASP A 37 -12.21 2.98 -16.48
N SER A 38 -12.50 2.31 -15.37
CA SER A 38 -12.41 2.90 -14.03
C SER A 38 -11.00 3.37 -13.68
N LEU A 39 -9.96 2.63 -14.12
CA LEU A 39 -8.56 2.94 -13.86
C LEU A 39 -7.88 3.63 -15.04
N ASN A 40 -8.55 3.79 -16.18
CA ASN A 40 -7.95 4.25 -17.44
C ASN A 40 -6.68 3.46 -17.76
N ALA A 41 -6.78 2.12 -17.72
CA ALA A 41 -5.62 1.25 -17.90
C ALA A 41 -5.99 0.01 -18.73
N GLU A 42 -5.01 -0.45 -19.51
CA GLU A 42 -5.18 -1.57 -20.43
C GLU A 42 -3.92 -2.43 -20.55
N SER A 43 -4.13 -3.71 -20.73
CA SER A 43 -3.08 -4.67 -21.06
C SER A 43 -3.54 -5.68 -22.08
N SER A 44 -2.59 -6.40 -22.68
CA SER A 44 -2.87 -7.56 -23.52
C SER A 44 -1.74 -8.58 -23.42
N ALA A 45 -2.09 -9.87 -23.60
CA ALA A 45 -1.13 -10.95 -23.72
C ALA A 45 -1.58 -11.98 -24.76
N GLU A 46 -0.63 -12.66 -25.39
CA GLU A 46 -0.86 -13.70 -26.38
C GLU A 46 -0.41 -15.06 -25.84
N PHE A 47 -1.22 -16.06 -26.07
CA PHE A 47 -1.03 -17.44 -25.60
C PHE A 47 -1.17 -18.43 -26.75
N VAL A 48 -0.74 -19.66 -26.53
CA VAL A 48 -1.01 -20.77 -27.41
C VAL A 48 -1.97 -21.74 -26.72
N ALA A 49 -3.08 -22.07 -27.39
CA ALA A 49 -4.02 -23.04 -26.87
C ALA A 49 -3.37 -24.43 -26.76
N ASN A 50 -3.64 -25.12 -25.66
CA ASN A 50 -3.14 -26.46 -25.41
C ASN A 50 -3.82 -27.52 -26.30
N ASP A 51 -3.44 -28.81 -26.16
CA ASP A 51 -3.98 -29.93 -26.94
C ASP A 51 -5.49 -30.13 -26.75
N GLN A 52 -6.08 -29.53 -25.72
CA GLN A 52 -7.52 -29.57 -25.45
C GLN A 52 -8.26 -28.35 -26.03
N GLY A 53 -7.54 -27.42 -26.67
CA GLY A 53 -8.11 -26.19 -27.20
C GLY A 53 -8.49 -25.20 -26.10
N VAL A 54 -7.67 -25.10 -25.02
CA VAL A 54 -7.90 -24.25 -23.87
C VAL A 54 -6.68 -23.36 -23.62
N VAL A 55 -6.95 -22.13 -23.20
CA VAL A 55 -5.99 -21.20 -22.57
C VAL A 55 -6.55 -20.81 -21.22
N ASP A 56 -5.84 -21.12 -20.15
CA ASP A 56 -6.01 -20.50 -18.82
C ASP A 56 -4.91 -19.44 -18.64
N VAL A 57 -5.31 -18.17 -18.48
CA VAL A 57 -4.37 -17.04 -18.39
C VAL A 57 -3.46 -17.14 -17.17
N ALA A 58 -3.92 -17.78 -16.11
CA ALA A 58 -3.14 -17.92 -14.87
C ALA A 58 -2.08 -19.04 -14.94
N GLU A 59 -2.30 -20.05 -15.79
CA GLU A 59 -1.47 -21.27 -15.84
C GLU A 59 -0.66 -21.41 -17.13
N HIS A 60 -1.11 -20.80 -18.23
CA HIS A 60 -0.41 -20.86 -19.50
C HIS A 60 0.60 -19.72 -19.63
N PRO A 61 1.79 -19.96 -20.21
CA PRO A 61 2.74 -18.89 -20.46
C PRO A 61 2.25 -17.94 -21.54
N ALA A 62 2.27 -16.65 -21.25
CA ALA A 62 2.15 -15.62 -22.27
C ALA A 62 3.41 -15.65 -23.14
N ILE A 63 3.23 -15.68 -24.47
CA ILE A 63 4.32 -15.74 -25.46
C ILE A 63 4.66 -14.38 -26.05
N ALA A 64 3.78 -13.39 -25.89
CA ALA A 64 3.97 -12.00 -26.31
C ALA A 64 2.93 -11.10 -25.61
N GLY A 65 3.16 -9.78 -25.65
CA GLY A 65 2.25 -8.78 -25.11
C GLY A 65 2.91 -7.87 -24.07
N ASP A 66 2.12 -7.42 -23.08
CA ASP A 66 2.61 -6.54 -22.02
C ASP A 66 3.40 -7.29 -20.94
N TYR A 67 3.35 -8.62 -20.95
CA TYR A 67 4.20 -9.51 -20.14
C TYR A 67 4.46 -10.82 -20.87
N GLU A 68 5.43 -11.59 -20.38
CA GLU A 68 5.76 -12.95 -20.88
C GLU A 68 5.91 -13.94 -19.72
N GLY A 69 5.72 -15.22 -20.01
CA GLY A 69 5.81 -16.31 -19.03
C GLY A 69 4.51 -16.54 -18.27
N ILE A 70 4.58 -17.35 -17.20
CA ILE A 70 3.44 -17.67 -16.35
C ILE A 70 3.33 -16.61 -15.25
N GLU A 71 2.29 -15.79 -15.33
CA GLU A 71 2.00 -14.72 -14.38
C GLU A 71 0.48 -14.69 -14.12
N PRO A 72 -0.02 -15.28 -13.02
CA PRO A 72 -1.46 -15.43 -12.77
C PRO A 72 -2.25 -14.11 -12.80
N ALA A 73 -1.66 -13.03 -12.35
CA ALA A 73 -2.25 -11.67 -12.38
C ALA A 73 -1.66 -10.80 -13.51
N GLY A 74 -1.04 -11.41 -14.52
CA GLY A 74 -0.27 -10.69 -15.55
C GLY A 74 -1.05 -9.59 -16.24
N LEU A 75 -2.27 -9.86 -16.66
CA LEU A 75 -3.15 -8.87 -17.30
C LEU A 75 -3.54 -7.70 -16.37
N PHE A 76 -3.55 -7.89 -15.07
CA PHE A 76 -3.87 -6.80 -14.13
C PHE A 76 -2.66 -5.91 -13.89
N TRP A 77 -1.53 -6.49 -13.48
CA TRP A 77 -0.37 -5.69 -13.07
C TRP A 77 0.36 -5.05 -14.27
N SER A 78 0.34 -5.67 -15.45
CA SER A 78 0.99 -5.13 -16.64
C SER A 78 0.18 -4.05 -17.36
N ALA A 79 -1.04 -3.77 -16.89
CA ALA A 79 -1.88 -2.76 -17.51
C ALA A 79 -1.21 -1.39 -17.47
N ARG A 80 -1.17 -0.73 -18.63
CA ARG A 80 -0.59 0.59 -18.82
C ARG A 80 -1.67 1.63 -18.72
N PHE A 81 -1.38 2.67 -17.96
CA PHE A 81 -2.29 3.80 -17.83
C PHE A 81 -2.36 4.62 -19.13
N ASP A 82 -3.54 5.11 -19.43
CA ASP A 82 -3.75 6.11 -20.47
C ASP A 82 -3.04 7.43 -20.12
N ALA A 83 -2.81 8.27 -21.11
CA ALA A 83 -2.20 9.57 -20.92
C ALA A 83 -2.97 10.41 -19.87
N GLY A 84 -2.26 10.91 -18.87
CA GLY A 84 -2.84 11.71 -17.78
C GLY A 84 -3.33 10.90 -16.57
N SER A 85 -3.22 9.57 -16.61
CA SER A 85 -3.47 8.68 -15.47
C SER A 85 -2.16 8.06 -14.97
N ASP A 86 -2.09 7.76 -13.68
CA ASP A 86 -0.93 7.21 -13.00
C ASP A 86 -1.35 6.50 -11.69
N VAL A 87 -0.38 6.06 -10.90
CA VAL A 87 -0.63 5.38 -9.61
C VAL A 87 -1.35 6.28 -8.60
N VAL A 88 -1.16 7.60 -8.63
CA VAL A 88 -1.85 8.51 -7.69
C VAL A 88 -3.32 8.65 -8.07
N SER A 89 -3.63 8.86 -9.35
CA SER A 89 -5.01 8.89 -9.84
C SER A 89 -5.73 7.55 -9.64
N MET A 90 -5.00 6.43 -9.70
CA MET A 90 -5.51 5.11 -9.33
C MET A 90 -5.92 5.08 -7.86
N ILE A 91 -5.06 5.51 -6.92
CA ILE A 91 -5.36 5.54 -5.48
C ILE A 91 -6.59 6.42 -5.21
N GLU A 92 -6.71 7.57 -5.86
CA GLU A 92 -7.91 8.43 -5.77
C GLU A 92 -9.18 7.71 -6.26
N THR A 93 -9.07 6.91 -7.32
CA THR A 93 -10.19 6.11 -7.83
C THR A 93 -10.58 5.01 -6.85
N LEU A 94 -9.60 4.28 -6.30
CA LEU A 94 -9.82 3.24 -5.30
C LEU A 94 -10.49 3.79 -4.02
N SER A 95 -10.15 5.02 -3.61
CA SER A 95 -10.71 5.65 -2.41
C SER A 95 -12.23 5.90 -2.51
N ARG A 96 -12.78 5.93 -3.72
CA ARG A 96 -14.23 6.09 -3.95
C ARG A 96 -15.03 4.81 -3.65
N LEU A 97 -14.35 3.67 -3.50
CA LEU A 97 -14.93 2.36 -3.17
C LEU A 97 -16.00 1.87 -4.17
N GLN A 98 -16.00 2.40 -5.39
CA GLN A 98 -16.85 1.89 -6.46
C GLN A 98 -16.25 0.62 -7.05
N PRO A 99 -17.07 -0.35 -7.50
CA PRO A 99 -16.54 -1.52 -8.21
C PRO A 99 -15.68 -1.10 -9.41
N LEU A 100 -14.59 -1.82 -9.62
CA LEU A 100 -13.75 -1.63 -10.80
C LEU A 100 -14.28 -2.49 -11.94
N ALA A 101 -14.83 -1.86 -12.96
CA ALA A 101 -15.31 -2.55 -14.16
C ALA A 101 -14.15 -2.88 -15.09
N TYR A 102 -14.15 -4.11 -15.59
CA TYR A 102 -13.19 -4.62 -16.56
C TYR A 102 -13.92 -5.21 -17.78
N THR A 103 -13.34 -5.00 -18.95
CA THR A 103 -13.74 -5.67 -20.20
C THR A 103 -12.59 -6.54 -20.67
N ALA A 104 -12.82 -7.86 -20.78
CA ALA A 104 -11.92 -8.79 -21.42
C ALA A 104 -12.39 -9.01 -22.85
N THR A 105 -11.48 -8.85 -23.82
CA THR A 105 -11.72 -9.11 -25.24
C THR A 105 -10.75 -10.16 -25.72
N VAL A 106 -11.23 -11.11 -26.51
CA VAL A 106 -10.44 -12.24 -27.03
C VAL A 106 -10.41 -12.21 -28.56
N SER A 107 -9.25 -12.43 -29.15
CA SER A 107 -9.11 -12.79 -30.55
C SER A 107 -8.36 -14.12 -30.70
N VAL A 108 -8.76 -14.92 -31.69
CA VAL A 108 -8.15 -16.21 -32.01
C VAL A 108 -7.64 -16.15 -33.45
N ASP A 109 -6.36 -16.43 -33.65
CA ASP A 109 -5.66 -16.34 -34.95
C ASP A 109 -5.93 -14.99 -35.66
N GLY A 110 -6.01 -13.89 -34.89
CA GLY A 110 -6.24 -12.54 -35.39
C GLY A 110 -7.73 -12.18 -35.65
N HIS A 111 -8.65 -13.08 -35.43
CA HIS A 111 -10.09 -12.85 -35.61
C HIS A 111 -10.77 -12.62 -34.27
N ASP A 112 -11.70 -11.65 -34.21
CA ASP A 112 -12.50 -11.40 -33.01
C ASP A 112 -13.26 -12.65 -32.59
N ALA A 113 -13.14 -13.02 -31.33
CA ALA A 113 -13.71 -14.22 -30.75
C ALA A 113 -14.66 -13.93 -29.59
N GLY A 114 -14.89 -12.64 -29.27
CA GLY A 114 -15.86 -12.18 -28.29
C GLY A 114 -15.28 -11.37 -27.14
N SER A 115 -16.17 -10.84 -26.31
CA SER A 115 -15.82 -10.07 -25.13
C SER A 115 -16.81 -10.34 -23.99
N THR A 116 -16.35 -10.06 -22.76
CA THR A 116 -17.21 -10.11 -21.57
C THR A 116 -16.76 -9.07 -20.56
N THR A 117 -17.68 -8.62 -19.69
CA THR A 117 -17.41 -7.69 -18.62
C THR A 117 -17.49 -8.40 -17.27
N PHE A 118 -16.72 -7.91 -16.30
CA PHE A 118 -16.74 -8.36 -14.91
C PHE A 118 -16.32 -7.23 -14.00
N GLU A 119 -16.54 -7.40 -12.71
CA GLU A 119 -16.21 -6.38 -11.72
C GLU A 119 -15.26 -6.92 -10.64
N ARG A 120 -14.47 -5.99 -10.07
CA ARG A 120 -13.65 -6.24 -8.87
C ARG A 120 -14.16 -5.35 -7.77
N GLN A 121 -14.61 -5.97 -6.68
CA GLN A 121 -15.23 -5.27 -5.56
C GLN A 121 -14.16 -4.73 -4.60
N LEU A 122 -14.25 -3.44 -4.25
CA LEU A 122 -13.44 -2.81 -3.22
C LEU A 122 -14.12 -2.86 -1.85
N LEU A 123 -15.44 -2.97 -1.85
CA LEU A 123 -16.28 -3.08 -0.66
C LEU A 123 -17.14 -4.33 -0.76
N ALA A 124 -16.86 -5.33 0.06
CA ALA A 124 -17.65 -6.55 0.08
C ALA A 124 -19.07 -6.29 0.59
N ALA A 125 -20.07 -7.02 0.07
CA ALA A 125 -21.49 -6.80 0.37
C ALA A 125 -21.85 -6.92 1.87
N ASN A 126 -21.09 -7.71 2.63
CA ASN A 126 -21.26 -7.87 4.06
C ASN A 126 -20.46 -6.85 4.91
N VAL A 127 -19.70 -5.95 4.30
CA VAL A 127 -18.93 -4.94 5.01
C VAL A 127 -19.73 -3.64 5.14
N VAL A 128 -19.86 -3.16 6.37
CA VAL A 128 -20.50 -1.88 6.70
C VAL A 128 -19.46 -0.79 6.74
N ARG A 129 -19.71 0.31 6.03
CA ARG A 129 -18.92 1.53 6.02
C ARG A 129 -19.59 2.57 6.91
N THR A 130 -18.91 3.01 7.98
CA THR A 130 -19.44 4.00 8.93
C THR A 130 -18.49 5.20 9.01
N ALA A 131 -18.97 6.38 8.62
CA ALA A 131 -18.19 7.61 8.79
C ALA A 131 -18.03 7.93 10.29
N VAL A 132 -16.82 8.32 10.69
CA VAL A 132 -16.45 8.60 12.09
C VAL A 132 -16.10 10.08 12.25
N ARG A 133 -16.90 10.78 13.06
CA ARG A 133 -16.69 12.18 13.48
C ARG A 133 -17.03 12.30 14.97
N GLU A 134 -16.23 11.63 15.81
CA GLU A 134 -16.41 11.61 17.25
C GLU A 134 -15.23 12.28 17.97
N GLY A 135 -15.48 13.30 18.77
CA GLY A 135 -14.41 14.11 19.35
C GLY A 135 -13.48 14.66 18.26
N ARG A 136 -12.19 14.37 18.37
CA ARG A 136 -11.20 14.77 17.34
C ARG A 136 -11.05 13.72 16.22
N ILE A 137 -11.62 12.52 16.36
CA ILE A 137 -11.43 11.42 15.42
C ILE A 137 -12.15 11.73 14.10
N ARG A 138 -11.43 11.67 13.00
CA ARG A 138 -11.91 11.81 11.63
C ARG A 138 -11.48 10.62 10.82
N GLY A 139 -12.42 9.92 10.22
CA GLY A 139 -12.11 8.73 9.43
C GLY A 139 -13.34 7.92 9.07
N THR A 140 -13.12 6.67 8.72
CA THR A 140 -14.18 5.72 8.34
C THR A 140 -13.89 4.35 8.94
N LEU A 141 -14.84 3.78 9.67
CA LEU A 141 -14.79 2.42 10.15
C LEU A 141 -15.38 1.48 9.10
N PHE A 142 -14.68 0.37 8.86
CA PHE A 142 -15.15 -0.77 8.07
C PHE A 142 -15.13 -2.01 8.94
N ALA A 143 -16.24 -2.74 8.98
CA ALA A 143 -16.35 -4.00 9.69
C ALA A 143 -17.42 -4.87 9.04
N SER A 144 -17.33 -6.20 9.18
CA SER A 144 -18.44 -7.07 8.79
C SER A 144 -19.70 -6.73 9.61
N ALA A 145 -20.86 -6.83 8.99
CA ALA A 145 -22.14 -6.51 9.63
C ALA A 145 -22.42 -7.37 10.90
N ASP A 146 -21.83 -8.54 10.96
CA ASP A 146 -21.92 -9.49 12.06
C ASP A 146 -20.66 -9.56 12.92
N ALA A 147 -19.75 -8.59 12.76
CA ALA A 147 -18.46 -8.59 13.45
C ALA A 147 -18.64 -8.53 14.98
N THR A 148 -18.04 -9.50 15.65
CA THR A 148 -17.93 -9.58 17.11
C THR A 148 -16.54 -10.12 17.46
N ASN A 149 -15.84 -9.44 18.37
CA ASN A 149 -14.46 -9.80 18.74
C ASN A 149 -13.50 -9.90 17.53
N ALA A 150 -13.74 -9.08 16.49
CA ALA A 150 -12.88 -9.00 15.33
C ALA A 150 -11.55 -8.33 15.69
N PRO A 151 -10.41 -8.79 15.15
CA PRO A 151 -9.16 -8.05 15.23
C PRO A 151 -9.38 -6.59 14.80
N GLY A 152 -8.83 -5.62 15.54
CA GLY A 152 -8.97 -4.21 15.20
C GLY A 152 -7.68 -3.67 14.57
N VAL A 153 -7.76 -2.84 13.53
CA VAL A 153 -6.60 -2.15 12.97
C VAL A 153 -6.91 -0.70 12.61
N VAL A 154 -6.03 0.21 13.00
CA VAL A 154 -6.04 1.60 12.51
C VAL A 154 -5.16 1.66 11.25
N VAL A 155 -5.73 2.08 10.14
CA VAL A 155 -5.05 2.22 8.84
C VAL A 155 -4.68 3.69 8.63
N LEU A 156 -3.39 3.95 8.38
CA LEU A 156 -2.83 5.29 8.18
C LEU A 156 -2.30 5.41 6.75
N GLY A 157 -2.80 6.39 6.01
CA GLY A 157 -2.29 6.75 4.69
C GLY A 157 -0.89 7.35 4.72
N GLY A 158 -0.34 7.63 3.55
CA GLY A 158 0.96 8.27 3.37
C GLY A 158 0.93 9.79 3.51
N SER A 159 1.79 10.45 2.75
CA SER A 159 1.91 11.91 2.71
C SER A 159 0.91 12.59 1.76
N ASP A 160 -0.02 11.84 1.18
CA ASP A 160 -1.02 12.37 0.25
C ASP A 160 -2.10 13.20 0.96
N GLY A 161 -2.28 12.98 2.26
CA GLY A 161 -3.35 13.59 3.05
C GLY A 161 -4.73 12.99 2.75
N GLY A 162 -5.77 13.58 3.32
CA GLY A 162 -7.13 13.07 3.13
C GLY A 162 -7.36 11.71 3.81
N ASN A 163 -8.32 10.95 3.29
CA ASN A 163 -8.60 9.58 3.73
C ASN A 163 -8.55 8.59 2.54
N LEU A 164 -7.47 8.68 1.75
CA LEU A 164 -7.36 7.96 0.47
C LEU A 164 -7.22 6.44 0.61
N TYR A 165 -6.83 5.93 1.78
CA TYR A 165 -6.60 4.50 2.00
C TYR A 165 -7.82 3.76 2.58
N GLU A 166 -9.04 4.31 2.42
CA GLU A 166 -10.28 3.63 2.79
C GLU A 166 -10.42 2.25 2.13
N PHE A 167 -9.96 2.09 0.88
CA PHE A 167 -10.01 0.81 0.19
C PHE A 167 -9.19 -0.28 0.87
N VAL A 168 -8.07 0.05 1.51
CA VAL A 168 -7.29 -0.91 2.31
C VAL A 168 -8.09 -1.37 3.51
N ALA A 169 -8.72 -0.43 4.24
CA ALA A 169 -9.56 -0.76 5.38
C ALA A 169 -10.78 -1.60 4.98
N ALA A 170 -11.41 -1.30 3.83
CA ALA A 170 -12.53 -2.05 3.30
C ALA A 170 -12.13 -3.50 2.93
N LEU A 171 -10.98 -3.69 2.26
CA LEU A 171 -10.45 -5.01 1.94
C LEU A 171 -10.08 -5.81 3.21
N LEU A 172 -9.46 -5.18 4.21
CA LEU A 172 -9.19 -5.84 5.49
C LEU A 172 -10.48 -6.26 6.22
N ALA A 173 -11.54 -5.45 6.12
CA ALA A 173 -12.83 -5.80 6.70
C ALA A 173 -13.49 -6.99 6.00
N ALA A 174 -13.29 -7.17 4.69
CA ALA A 174 -13.70 -8.36 3.96
C ALA A 174 -13.01 -9.65 4.46
N HIS A 175 -11.84 -9.51 5.08
CA HIS A 175 -11.12 -10.58 5.79
C HIS A 175 -11.45 -10.68 7.29
N GLY A 176 -12.53 -10.05 7.76
CA GLY A 176 -12.97 -10.13 9.15
C GLY A 176 -12.17 -9.29 10.15
N ILE A 177 -11.45 -8.27 9.68
CA ILE A 177 -10.68 -7.35 10.52
C ILE A 177 -11.42 -6.01 10.59
N ALA A 178 -11.85 -5.57 11.77
CA ALA A 178 -12.45 -4.25 11.94
C ALA A 178 -11.39 -3.16 11.72
N ALA A 179 -11.51 -2.37 10.66
CA ALA A 179 -10.48 -1.45 10.21
C ALA A 179 -10.98 0.01 10.23
N LEU A 180 -10.25 0.88 10.96
CA LEU A 180 -10.47 2.31 10.97
C LEU A 180 -9.49 2.98 10.03
N ALA A 181 -9.93 3.43 8.84
CA ALA A 181 -9.17 4.37 8.02
C ALA A 181 -9.18 5.73 8.72
N LEU A 182 -8.06 6.09 9.36
CA LEU A 182 -7.93 7.30 10.17
C LEU A 182 -7.25 8.41 9.36
N ALA A 183 -8.00 9.45 9.02
CA ALA A 183 -7.44 10.68 8.47
C ALA A 183 -6.71 11.46 9.57
N TYR A 184 -5.60 12.14 9.25
CA TYR A 184 -4.82 12.85 10.25
C TYR A 184 -4.32 14.23 9.78
N PHE A 185 -4.45 14.56 8.49
CA PHE A 185 -4.25 15.90 7.94
C PHE A 185 -4.93 16.04 6.57
N ALA A 186 -5.08 17.26 6.08
CA ALA A 186 -5.74 17.62 4.81
C ALA A 186 -7.11 16.97 4.63
N TYR A 187 -7.85 16.85 5.72
CA TYR A 187 -9.18 16.24 5.74
C TYR A 187 -10.06 16.94 6.78
N ASP A 188 -11.26 17.37 6.36
CA ASP A 188 -12.24 18.00 7.25
C ASP A 188 -11.65 19.21 8.02
N ASP A 189 -11.77 19.22 9.35
CA ASP A 189 -11.23 20.23 10.27
C ASP A 189 -9.83 19.88 10.84
N LEU A 190 -9.19 18.83 10.29
CA LEU A 190 -7.82 18.46 10.67
C LEU A 190 -6.77 19.45 10.11
N PRO A 191 -5.53 19.44 10.62
CA PRO A 191 -4.46 20.25 10.08
C PRO A 191 -4.32 20.11 8.56
N LYS A 192 -4.02 21.24 7.89
CA LYS A 192 -3.87 21.25 6.44
C LYS A 192 -2.59 20.51 5.99
N ASP A 193 -1.52 20.66 6.74
CA ASP A 193 -0.19 20.23 6.38
C ASP A 193 0.32 19.12 7.29
N LEU A 194 1.24 18.32 6.79
CA LEU A 194 1.95 17.30 7.54
C LEU A 194 3.08 17.95 8.36
N VAL A 195 2.75 18.75 9.36
CA VAL A 195 3.72 19.48 10.20
C VAL A 195 3.24 19.52 11.65
N GLY A 196 4.06 19.02 12.57
CA GLY A 196 3.79 19.09 14.01
C GLY A 196 2.55 18.32 14.47
N LEU A 197 2.19 17.25 13.77
CA LEU A 197 1.01 16.44 14.09
C LEU A 197 1.25 15.64 15.38
N SER A 198 0.24 15.64 16.28
CA SER A 198 0.31 14.91 17.54
C SER A 198 0.23 13.40 17.35
N ILE A 199 1.23 12.69 17.84
CA ILE A 199 1.23 11.21 17.86
C ILE A 199 0.13 10.66 18.78
N GLU A 200 -0.28 11.42 19.80
CA GLU A 200 -1.40 11.06 20.67
C GLU A 200 -2.72 10.93 19.94
N TYR A 201 -2.91 11.69 18.85
CA TYR A 201 -4.10 11.59 18.01
C TYR A 201 -4.31 10.17 17.45
N PHE A 202 -3.24 9.52 17.00
CA PHE A 202 -3.31 8.14 16.52
C PHE A 202 -3.62 7.15 17.65
N ALA A 203 -3.06 7.38 18.85
CA ALA A 203 -3.39 6.58 20.03
C ALA A 203 -4.86 6.73 20.47
N GLU A 204 -5.44 7.93 20.29
CA GLU A 204 -6.88 8.13 20.48
C GLU A 204 -7.69 7.31 19.49
N GLY A 205 -7.27 7.24 18.20
CA GLY A 205 -7.88 6.38 17.20
C GLY A 205 -7.84 4.90 17.59
N VAL A 206 -6.70 4.42 18.10
CA VAL A 206 -6.55 3.06 18.64
C VAL A 206 -7.50 2.83 19.81
N GLN A 207 -7.58 3.77 20.75
CA GLN A 207 -8.47 3.65 21.91
C GLN A 207 -9.95 3.71 21.53
N TRP A 208 -10.29 4.55 20.55
CA TRP A 208 -11.64 4.64 20.03
C TRP A 208 -12.06 3.29 19.41
N LEU A 209 -11.22 2.70 18.57
CA LEU A 209 -11.50 1.43 17.92
C LEU A 209 -11.63 0.27 18.93
N ARG A 210 -10.79 0.24 19.96
CA ARG A 210 -10.88 -0.77 21.06
C ARG A 210 -12.19 -0.76 21.82
N LYS A 211 -12.92 0.34 21.81
CA LYS A 211 -14.22 0.47 22.51
C LYS A 211 -15.40 0.09 21.60
N ARG A 212 -15.15 -0.27 20.36
CA ARG A 212 -16.22 -0.62 19.42
C ARG A 212 -16.72 -2.04 19.69
N PRO A 213 -18.06 -2.24 19.59
CA PRO A 213 -18.65 -3.57 19.78
C PRO A 213 -18.13 -4.60 18.77
N GLU A 214 -17.77 -4.17 17.54
CA GLU A 214 -17.21 -5.00 16.51
C GLU A 214 -15.86 -5.63 16.92
N VAL A 215 -15.06 -4.91 17.73
CA VAL A 215 -13.76 -5.36 18.23
C VAL A 215 -13.89 -6.13 19.54
N GLY A 216 -14.78 -5.71 20.44
CA GLY A 216 -15.01 -6.40 21.74
C GLY A 216 -13.71 -6.54 22.55
N ASP A 217 -13.37 -7.79 22.90
CA ASP A 217 -12.15 -8.12 23.66
C ASP A 217 -10.90 -8.34 22.77
N ALA A 218 -11.02 -8.27 21.45
CA ALA A 218 -9.90 -8.40 20.55
C ALA A 218 -8.91 -7.24 20.69
N ARG A 219 -7.70 -7.44 20.16
CA ARG A 219 -6.64 -6.44 20.23
C ARG A 219 -6.69 -5.50 19.05
N VAL A 220 -6.04 -4.34 19.18
CA VAL A 220 -5.92 -3.34 18.12
C VAL A 220 -4.47 -3.11 17.76
N GLY A 221 -4.20 -3.14 16.46
CA GLY A 221 -2.92 -2.79 15.85
C GLY A 221 -3.00 -1.50 15.04
N VAL A 222 -1.85 -1.14 14.44
CA VAL A 222 -1.73 -0.01 13.52
C VAL A 222 -1.03 -0.49 12.24
N LEU A 223 -1.60 -0.15 11.09
CA LEU A 223 -1.00 -0.37 9.77
C LEU A 223 -0.80 0.99 9.10
N GLY A 224 0.38 1.25 8.57
CA GLY A 224 0.64 2.52 7.89
C GLY A 224 1.52 2.38 6.66
N PHE A 225 1.27 3.27 5.70
CA PHE A 225 2.00 3.38 4.44
C PHE A 225 2.92 4.61 4.46
N SER A 226 4.18 4.47 4.03
CA SER A 226 5.09 5.61 3.87
C SER A 226 5.19 6.46 5.14
N ARG A 227 4.76 7.71 5.13
CA ARG A 227 4.69 8.58 6.33
C ARG A 227 3.75 8.02 7.41
N GLY A 228 2.67 7.36 7.01
CA GLY A 228 1.82 6.62 7.94
C GLY A 228 2.50 5.39 8.53
N GLY A 229 3.40 4.73 7.79
CA GLY A 229 4.25 3.65 8.29
C GLY A 229 5.26 4.12 9.35
N GLU A 230 5.87 5.29 9.12
CA GLU A 230 6.69 5.97 10.13
C GLU A 230 5.87 6.29 11.38
N ALA A 231 4.67 6.88 11.22
CA ALA A 231 3.76 7.15 12.32
C ALA A 231 3.37 5.86 13.07
N ALA A 232 3.09 4.77 12.36
CA ALA A 232 2.76 3.47 12.97
C ALA A 232 3.88 2.94 13.88
N LEU A 233 5.16 3.06 13.45
CA LEU A 233 6.31 2.70 14.27
C LEU A 233 6.43 3.60 15.51
N ILE A 234 6.22 4.92 15.38
CA ILE A 234 6.26 5.87 16.51
C ILE A 234 5.13 5.56 17.51
N VAL A 235 3.92 5.31 17.01
CA VAL A 235 2.74 5.00 17.84
C VAL A 235 2.96 3.68 18.59
N GLY A 236 3.45 2.62 17.91
CA GLY A 236 3.79 1.35 18.54
C GLY A 236 4.84 1.50 19.64
N ALA A 237 5.88 2.31 19.41
CA ALA A 237 6.95 2.57 20.37
C ALA A 237 6.53 3.42 21.57
N SER A 238 5.50 4.28 21.38
CA SER A 238 5.08 5.26 22.39
C SER A 238 3.89 4.77 23.25
N PHE A 239 3.05 3.87 22.73
CA PHE A 239 1.80 3.49 23.38
C PHE A 239 1.67 1.95 23.52
N PRO A 240 1.84 1.43 24.74
CA PRO A 240 1.89 -0.02 25.01
C PRO A 240 0.58 -0.78 24.73
N GLN A 241 -0.52 -0.08 24.48
CA GLN A 241 -1.80 -0.67 24.09
C GLN A 241 -1.86 -1.09 22.61
N VAL A 242 -0.89 -0.71 21.79
CA VAL A 242 -0.77 -1.15 20.40
C VAL A 242 -0.21 -2.57 20.38
N ALA A 243 -1.02 -3.52 19.95
CA ALA A 243 -0.68 -4.95 20.04
C ALA A 243 0.07 -5.48 18.82
N ALA A 244 0.00 -4.79 17.69
CA ALA A 244 0.76 -5.11 16.49
C ALA A 244 0.99 -3.85 15.63
N VAL A 245 2.11 -3.82 14.91
CA VAL A 245 2.46 -2.74 13.98
C VAL A 245 2.77 -3.35 12.62
N VAL A 246 2.15 -2.81 11.57
CA VAL A 246 2.51 -3.07 10.17
C VAL A 246 3.01 -1.78 9.56
N ALA A 247 4.28 -1.71 9.18
CA ALA A 247 4.92 -0.52 8.65
C ALA A 247 5.41 -0.78 7.22
N LEU A 248 4.73 -0.17 6.24
CA LEU A 248 4.94 -0.41 4.82
C LEU A 248 5.72 0.74 4.20
N VAL A 249 6.82 0.43 3.53
CA VAL A 249 7.77 1.38 2.92
C VAL A 249 8.06 2.56 3.85
N ALA A 250 8.31 2.25 5.12
CA ALA A 250 8.40 3.20 6.22
C ALA A 250 9.80 3.76 6.41
N SER A 251 9.93 4.69 7.36
CA SER A 251 11.21 5.16 7.89
C SER A 251 11.36 4.73 9.35
N GLY A 252 12.53 4.21 9.72
CA GLY A 252 12.95 3.97 11.10
C GLY A 252 13.43 5.23 11.83
N MET A 253 13.34 6.39 11.21
CA MET A 253 13.65 7.70 11.78
C MET A 253 12.45 8.62 11.68
N SER A 254 12.34 9.55 12.62
CA SER A 254 11.40 10.67 12.53
C SER A 254 11.84 11.66 11.44
N GLY A 255 10.90 12.05 10.59
CA GLY A 255 11.14 12.88 9.42
C GLY A 255 10.56 14.30 9.51
N GLY A 256 11.01 15.16 8.60
CA GLY A 256 10.54 16.52 8.45
C GLY A 256 9.11 16.61 7.90
N GLY A 257 8.49 17.77 8.08
CA GLY A 257 7.14 18.06 7.62
C GLY A 257 7.04 18.28 6.11
N LEU A 258 5.81 18.32 5.61
CA LEU A 258 5.47 18.66 4.24
C LEU A 258 4.31 19.67 4.25
N ALA A 259 4.46 20.77 3.48
CA ALA A 259 3.47 21.84 3.41
C ALA A 259 3.45 22.47 2.00
N GLY A 260 2.99 21.72 1.03
CA GLY A 260 2.90 22.17 -0.36
C GLY A 260 4.24 22.68 -0.90
N ALA A 261 4.24 23.88 -1.44
CA ALA A 261 5.45 24.52 -1.98
C ALA A 261 6.36 25.14 -0.90
N ASP A 262 5.98 25.08 0.40
CA ASP A 262 6.84 25.55 1.48
C ASP A 262 7.86 24.50 1.90
N PHE A 263 8.98 24.48 1.20
CA PHE A 263 10.10 23.56 1.50
C PHE A 263 10.73 23.81 2.89
N SER A 264 10.48 24.96 3.53
CA SER A 264 10.96 25.21 4.91
C SER A 264 10.30 24.29 5.94
N ALA A 265 9.13 23.74 5.61
CA ALA A 265 8.44 22.74 6.43
C ALA A 265 9.27 21.48 6.67
N MET A 266 10.15 21.09 5.73
CA MET A 266 11.04 19.93 5.88
C MET A 266 12.07 20.10 7.01
N GLY A 267 12.33 21.34 7.44
CA GLY A 267 13.15 21.65 8.62
C GLY A 267 12.39 21.62 9.95
N LYS A 268 11.09 21.39 9.92
CA LYS A 268 10.23 21.24 11.11
C LYS A 268 9.82 19.78 11.24
N SER A 269 9.69 19.27 12.46
CA SER A 269 9.21 17.88 12.65
C SER A 269 7.79 17.69 12.10
N ALA A 270 7.55 16.59 11.41
CA ALA A 270 6.19 16.19 11.07
C ALA A 270 5.36 15.83 12.30
N TRP A 271 6.01 15.40 13.37
CA TRP A 271 5.37 14.79 14.53
C TRP A 271 5.73 15.49 15.84
N THR A 272 4.77 15.51 16.78
CA THR A 272 4.98 15.90 18.16
C THR A 272 4.56 14.76 19.08
N LEU A 273 5.25 14.65 20.24
CA LEU A 273 4.88 13.76 21.34
C LEU A 273 4.97 14.52 22.64
N GLY A 274 3.93 14.50 23.47
CA GLY A 274 3.84 15.34 24.67
C GLY A 274 3.90 16.85 24.36
N GLY A 275 3.41 17.25 23.18
CA GLY A 275 3.47 18.63 22.69
C GLY A 275 4.87 19.09 22.24
N GLN A 276 5.88 18.21 22.27
CA GLN A 276 7.24 18.52 21.83
C GLN A 276 7.52 17.93 20.46
N PRO A 277 8.17 18.67 19.54
CA PRO A 277 8.56 18.13 18.25
C PRO A 277 9.55 16.96 18.42
N LEU A 278 9.33 15.88 17.66
CA LEU A 278 10.29 14.78 17.61
C LEU A 278 11.57 15.24 16.90
N PRO A 279 12.74 14.74 17.32
CA PRO A 279 14.01 15.09 16.68
C PRO A 279 14.05 14.59 15.24
N LEU A 280 14.70 15.35 14.36
CA LEU A 280 14.88 15.00 12.94
C LEU A 280 16.29 15.36 12.46
N LEU A 281 16.75 14.69 11.41
CA LEU A 281 17.94 15.13 10.70
C LEU A 281 17.64 16.41 9.90
N PRO A 282 18.65 17.25 9.64
CA PRO A 282 18.50 18.33 8.67
C PRO A 282 17.97 17.80 7.34
N PRO A 283 17.14 18.58 6.63
CA PRO A 283 16.63 18.18 5.31
C PRO A 283 17.78 17.81 4.36
N PRO A 284 17.57 16.85 3.45
CA PRO A 284 18.60 16.33 2.55
C PRO A 284 18.91 17.28 1.37
N TRP A 285 18.96 18.59 1.64
CA TRP A 285 19.18 19.63 0.65
C TRP A 285 20.66 20.03 0.57
N ASP A 286 21.53 19.05 0.34
CA ASP A 286 22.91 19.35 -0.06
C ASP A 286 22.94 19.95 -1.49
N PRO A 287 24.04 20.62 -1.91
CA PRO A 287 24.10 21.24 -3.25
C PRO A 287 23.82 20.29 -4.40
N VAL A 288 24.12 18.99 -4.24
CA VAL A 288 23.86 17.96 -5.26
C VAL A 288 22.36 17.68 -5.35
N SER A 289 21.70 17.41 -4.20
CA SER A 289 20.25 17.19 -4.15
C SER A 289 19.45 18.38 -4.67
N MET A 290 19.89 19.60 -4.33
CA MET A 290 19.25 20.83 -4.83
C MET A 290 19.35 20.94 -6.35
N LYS A 291 20.53 20.65 -6.91
CA LYS A 291 20.73 20.65 -8.36
C LYS A 291 19.90 19.56 -9.04
N GLU A 292 19.89 18.35 -8.50
CA GLU A 292 19.08 17.22 -9.00
C GLU A 292 17.58 17.58 -9.05
N ALA A 293 17.05 18.20 -7.97
CA ALA A 293 15.66 18.65 -7.92
C ALA A 293 15.37 19.76 -8.94
N GLN A 294 16.27 20.75 -9.08
CA GLN A 294 16.12 21.83 -10.05
C GLN A 294 16.17 21.30 -11.50
N ASP A 295 17.10 20.38 -11.80
CA ASP A 295 17.21 19.75 -13.11
C ASP A 295 15.96 18.92 -13.43
N ALA A 296 15.40 18.19 -12.47
CA ALA A 296 14.15 17.45 -12.60
C ALA A 296 12.97 18.38 -12.91
N MET A 297 12.81 19.46 -12.13
CA MET A 297 11.76 20.45 -12.35
C MET A 297 11.85 21.11 -13.72
N SER A 298 13.06 21.54 -14.12
CA SER A 298 13.26 22.25 -15.39
C SER A 298 13.09 21.36 -16.63
N SER A 299 13.40 20.06 -16.50
CA SER A 299 13.26 19.09 -17.59
C SER A 299 11.91 18.36 -17.61
N GLY A 300 11.05 18.57 -16.60
CA GLY A 300 9.80 17.84 -16.44
C GLY A 300 9.97 16.36 -16.06
N ARG A 301 11.19 15.95 -15.67
CA ARG A 301 11.45 14.57 -15.18
C ARG A 301 11.00 14.42 -13.73
N ALA A 302 10.73 13.17 -13.33
CA ALA A 302 10.49 12.84 -11.94
C ALA A 302 11.78 12.96 -11.10
N PHE A 303 11.64 13.41 -9.86
CA PHE A 303 12.74 13.56 -8.91
C PHE A 303 12.84 12.32 -8.01
N ALA A 304 14.04 11.72 -7.94
CA ALA A 304 14.37 10.61 -7.05
C ALA A 304 15.04 11.15 -5.78
N GLY A 305 14.35 11.05 -4.64
CA GLY A 305 14.84 11.59 -3.35
C GLY A 305 15.84 10.69 -2.63
N ARG A 306 15.86 9.39 -2.93
CA ARG A 306 16.67 8.36 -2.23
C ARG A 306 18.13 8.75 -2.06
N ALA A 307 18.79 9.13 -3.13
CA ALA A 307 20.23 9.46 -3.09
C ALA A 307 20.56 10.59 -2.12
N GLY A 308 19.74 11.65 -2.07
CA GLY A 308 19.88 12.76 -1.13
C GLY A 308 19.71 12.32 0.33
N ILE A 309 18.70 11.50 0.59
CA ILE A 309 18.44 10.97 1.94
C ILE A 309 19.59 10.09 2.42
N LEU A 310 20.12 9.20 1.56
CA LEU A 310 21.26 8.35 1.92
C LEU A 310 22.52 9.18 2.18
N ARG A 311 22.76 10.26 1.43
CA ARG A 311 23.86 11.21 1.71
C ARG A 311 23.67 11.89 3.07
N ALA A 312 22.43 12.31 3.40
CA ALA A 312 22.12 12.93 4.70
C ALA A 312 22.35 11.96 5.88
N ILE A 313 21.91 10.70 5.75
CA ILE A 313 22.15 9.64 6.74
C ILE A 313 23.66 9.41 6.93
N LYS A 314 24.39 9.25 5.84
CA LYS A 314 25.85 9.06 5.88
C LYS A 314 26.56 10.23 6.56
N SER A 315 26.16 11.46 6.25
CA SER A 315 26.73 12.66 6.85
C SER A 315 26.37 12.81 8.34
N ALA A 316 25.19 12.32 8.74
CA ALA A 316 24.76 12.37 10.14
C ALA A 316 25.56 11.41 11.04
N GLY A 317 25.98 10.25 10.49
CA GLY A 317 26.75 9.24 11.25
C GLY A 317 26.02 8.84 12.53
N ALA A 318 26.68 8.93 13.68
CA ALA A 318 26.11 8.55 14.98
C ALA A 318 24.84 9.34 15.37
N ARG A 319 24.61 10.53 14.81
CA ARG A 319 23.38 11.33 15.09
C ARG A 319 22.12 10.66 14.54
N VAL A 320 22.23 9.65 13.69
CA VAL A 320 21.07 8.84 13.26
C VAL A 320 20.39 8.21 14.47
N ASP A 321 21.13 7.77 15.47
CA ASP A 321 20.54 7.20 16.69
C ASP A 321 19.69 8.20 17.50
N ASP A 322 20.03 9.48 17.46
CA ASP A 322 19.28 10.53 18.18
C ASP A 322 17.87 10.72 17.60
N VAL A 323 17.71 10.48 16.30
CA VAL A 323 16.46 10.66 15.55
C VAL A 323 15.73 9.35 15.25
N ALA A 324 16.37 8.22 15.54
CA ALA A 324 15.80 6.89 15.30
C ALA A 324 14.59 6.65 16.21
N ILE A 325 13.54 6.09 15.65
CA ILE A 325 12.34 5.67 16.38
C ILE A 325 12.74 4.56 17.36
N ARG A 326 12.31 4.69 18.61
CA ARG A 326 12.63 3.74 19.68
C ARG A 326 11.75 2.49 19.61
N VAL A 327 11.77 1.80 18.44
CA VAL A 327 10.92 0.65 18.10
C VAL A 327 11.04 -0.51 19.10
N GLU A 328 12.17 -0.61 19.79
CA GLU A 328 12.41 -1.59 20.85
C GLU A 328 11.52 -1.42 22.10
N ARG A 329 10.81 -0.28 22.20
CA ARG A 329 9.81 -0.04 23.25
C ARG A 329 8.41 -0.58 22.91
N THR A 330 8.19 -0.98 21.67
CA THR A 330 6.90 -1.57 21.24
C THR A 330 6.59 -2.82 22.09
N ARG A 331 5.34 -2.98 22.48
CA ARG A 331 4.88 -4.14 23.26
C ARG A 331 3.95 -5.05 22.43
N GLY A 332 4.35 -5.32 21.20
CA GLY A 332 3.59 -6.12 20.25
C GLY A 332 4.44 -6.54 19.07
N ALA A 333 3.88 -7.38 18.22
CA ALA A 333 4.56 -7.85 17.01
C ALA A 333 4.74 -6.73 16.00
N ILE A 334 5.81 -6.79 15.18
CA ILE A 334 6.12 -5.79 14.17
C ILE A 334 6.35 -6.48 12.82
N LEU A 335 5.58 -6.11 11.80
CA LEU A 335 5.84 -6.45 10.40
C LEU A 335 6.25 -5.20 9.65
N MET A 336 7.45 -5.23 9.06
CA MET A 336 7.96 -4.15 8.22
C MET A 336 8.14 -4.67 6.78
N MET A 337 7.84 -3.82 5.81
CA MET A 337 8.08 -4.08 4.40
C MET A 337 8.83 -2.92 3.75
N SER A 338 9.77 -3.23 2.86
CA SER A 338 10.47 -2.23 2.04
C SER A 338 10.74 -2.74 0.63
N GLY A 339 10.77 -1.81 -0.33
CA GLY A 339 11.23 -2.04 -1.69
C GLY A 339 12.71 -1.70 -1.83
N GLU A 340 13.53 -2.62 -2.35
CA GLU A 340 14.97 -2.38 -2.51
C GLU A 340 15.28 -1.35 -3.60
N ASP A 341 14.34 -1.14 -4.53
CA ASP A 341 14.43 -0.10 -5.55
C ASP A 341 13.48 1.09 -5.29
N ASP A 342 13.15 1.35 -4.04
CA ASP A 342 12.39 2.55 -3.65
C ASP A 342 13.22 3.81 -3.90
N GLN A 343 12.88 4.56 -4.94
CA GLN A 343 13.58 5.77 -5.36
C GLN A 343 13.04 7.05 -4.69
N LEU A 344 11.88 6.96 -4.01
CA LEU A 344 11.32 8.11 -3.31
C LEU A 344 12.21 8.51 -2.12
N TRP A 345 12.51 7.56 -1.23
CA TRP A 345 13.30 7.82 -0.03
C TRP A 345 14.21 6.68 0.45
N GLY A 346 14.22 5.54 -0.25
CA GLY A 346 15.04 4.40 0.11
C GLY A 346 14.52 3.67 1.34
N SER A 347 13.28 3.18 1.26
CA SER A 347 12.60 2.54 2.40
C SER A 347 13.37 1.36 2.99
N THR A 348 14.17 0.65 2.21
CA THR A 348 14.98 -0.47 2.73
C THR A 348 16.04 0.01 3.71
N GLU A 349 16.80 1.03 3.37
CA GLU A 349 17.84 1.59 4.23
C GLU A 349 17.23 2.29 5.46
N LEU A 350 16.11 3.00 5.26
CA LEU A 350 15.41 3.66 6.34
C LEU A 350 14.79 2.67 7.34
N THR A 351 14.14 1.62 6.85
CA THR A 351 13.52 0.60 7.72
C THR A 351 14.59 -0.27 8.41
N ALA A 352 15.76 -0.47 7.77
CA ALA A 352 16.88 -1.19 8.38
C ALA A 352 17.32 -0.55 9.70
N ILE A 353 17.20 0.77 9.88
CA ILE A 353 17.50 1.46 11.15
C ILE A 353 16.62 0.90 12.29
N ALA A 354 15.32 0.72 12.02
CA ALA A 354 14.41 0.11 12.99
C ALA A 354 14.74 -1.37 13.25
N GLU A 355 15.01 -2.14 12.20
CA GLU A 355 15.37 -3.55 12.30
C GLU A 355 16.64 -3.77 13.14
N GLU A 356 17.68 -2.99 12.90
CA GLU A 356 18.94 -3.05 13.63
C GLU A 356 18.75 -2.74 15.12
N ARG A 357 17.89 -1.76 15.44
CA ARG A 357 17.53 -1.47 16.84
C ARG A 357 16.81 -2.63 17.52
N LEU A 358 15.87 -3.27 16.84
CA LEU A 358 15.15 -4.44 17.37
C LEU A 358 16.13 -5.60 17.65
N LYS A 359 17.06 -5.85 16.72
CA LYS A 359 18.10 -6.87 16.89
C LYS A 359 19.03 -6.54 18.06
N ALA A 360 19.52 -5.31 18.13
CA ALA A 360 20.43 -4.87 19.19
C ALA A 360 19.80 -4.94 20.59
N ALA A 361 18.50 -4.66 20.68
CA ALA A 361 17.74 -4.71 21.94
C ALA A 361 17.30 -6.13 22.33
N THR A 362 17.58 -7.16 21.53
CA THR A 362 17.03 -8.51 21.72
C THR A 362 15.51 -8.47 21.94
N PHE A 363 14.82 -7.84 20.99
CA PHE A 363 13.40 -7.54 21.10
C PHE A 363 12.55 -8.77 21.45
N ALA A 364 11.69 -8.63 22.46
CA ALA A 364 11.00 -9.75 23.07
C ALA A 364 9.78 -10.28 22.28
N TYR A 365 9.32 -9.53 21.28
CA TYR A 365 8.14 -9.89 20.49
C TYR A 365 8.54 -10.30 19.08
N PRO A 366 7.68 -11.02 18.34
CA PRO A 366 7.95 -11.35 16.94
C PRO A 366 8.13 -10.08 16.10
N PHE A 367 9.15 -10.07 15.26
CA PHE A 367 9.30 -9.04 14.23
C PHE A 367 9.85 -9.62 12.95
N GLU A 368 9.48 -8.99 11.83
CA GLU A 368 9.93 -9.35 10.51
C GLU A 368 10.15 -8.08 9.69
N HIS A 369 11.23 -8.04 8.89
CA HIS A 369 11.45 -7.05 7.84
C HIS A 369 11.55 -7.76 6.50
N ARG A 370 10.48 -7.65 5.70
CA ARG A 370 10.41 -8.15 4.32
C ARG A 370 11.00 -7.12 3.37
N ARG A 371 12.07 -7.52 2.69
CA ARG A 371 12.70 -6.76 1.62
C ARG A 371 12.35 -7.39 0.29
N TYR A 372 11.91 -6.58 -0.67
CA TYR A 372 11.51 -7.06 -1.98
C TYR A 372 12.46 -6.51 -3.06
N PRO A 373 13.34 -7.39 -3.60
CA PRO A 373 14.27 -7.01 -4.66
C PRO A 373 13.53 -6.45 -5.89
N GLY A 374 14.00 -5.32 -6.42
CA GLY A 374 13.43 -4.65 -7.58
C GLY A 374 12.05 -4.02 -7.38
N ALA A 375 11.46 -4.12 -6.19
CA ALA A 375 10.23 -3.41 -5.88
C ALA A 375 10.51 -1.97 -5.43
N GLY A 376 9.64 -1.04 -5.82
CA GLY A 376 9.66 0.36 -5.44
C GLY A 376 8.69 0.68 -4.30
N HIS A 377 8.39 1.98 -4.17
CA HIS A 377 7.54 2.51 -3.10
C HIS A 377 6.10 1.97 -3.11
N PHE A 378 5.54 1.71 -4.29
CA PHE A 378 4.17 1.21 -4.44
C PHE A 378 4.06 -0.33 -4.54
N GLY A 379 5.15 -1.08 -4.36
CA GLY A 379 5.10 -2.54 -4.20
C GLY A 379 4.37 -3.02 -2.95
N CYS A 380 3.82 -2.12 -2.15
CA CYS A 380 3.08 -2.40 -0.91
C CYS A 380 1.55 -2.26 -1.04
N LEU A 381 1.03 -1.89 -2.21
CA LEU A 381 -0.41 -1.81 -2.45
C LEU A 381 -1.05 -3.21 -2.53
N PRO A 382 -2.38 -3.35 -2.36
CA PRO A 382 -3.05 -4.63 -2.60
C PRO A 382 -2.80 -5.20 -4.00
N PRO A 383 -2.85 -6.52 -4.19
CA PRO A 383 -2.59 -7.18 -5.47
C PRO A 383 -3.68 -6.89 -6.53
N ASN A 384 -3.42 -7.35 -7.76
CA ASN A 384 -4.33 -7.24 -8.92
C ASN A 384 -4.61 -5.80 -9.37
N LEU A 385 -3.67 -4.90 -9.13
CA LEU A 385 -3.68 -3.52 -9.61
C LEU A 385 -2.58 -3.29 -10.64
N PRO A 386 -2.73 -2.32 -11.57
CA PRO A 386 -1.64 -1.86 -12.43
C PRO A 386 -0.44 -1.38 -11.62
N THR A 387 0.75 -1.87 -11.94
CA THR A 387 2.02 -1.51 -11.29
C THR A 387 3.03 -0.88 -12.24
N THR A 388 2.59 -0.50 -13.43
CA THR A 388 3.44 0.04 -14.50
C THR A 388 3.83 1.51 -14.32
N SER A 389 3.18 2.24 -13.39
CA SER A 389 3.52 3.62 -13.06
C SER A 389 4.56 3.64 -11.94
N THR A 390 5.80 4.02 -12.25
CA THR A 390 6.91 4.17 -11.30
C THR A 390 7.17 5.61 -10.90
N SER A 391 6.47 6.56 -11.53
CA SER A 391 6.54 7.99 -11.21
C SER A 391 5.17 8.64 -11.32
N ALA A 392 4.91 9.63 -10.50
CA ALA A 392 3.66 10.40 -10.51
C ALA A 392 3.83 11.78 -9.88
N ARG A 393 2.87 12.68 -10.09
CA ARG A 393 2.80 13.95 -9.37
C ARG A 393 2.29 13.71 -7.97
N HIS A 394 2.97 14.28 -6.98
CA HIS A 394 2.55 14.23 -5.59
C HIS A 394 1.68 15.44 -5.24
N GLY A 395 0.58 15.22 -4.50
CA GLY A 395 -0.38 16.30 -4.17
C GLY A 395 0.21 17.45 -3.34
N LEU A 396 1.22 17.18 -2.51
CA LEU A 396 1.86 18.16 -1.63
C LEU A 396 3.24 18.64 -2.11
N VAL A 397 3.72 18.16 -3.27
CA VAL A 397 5.04 18.55 -3.79
C VAL A 397 4.88 19.02 -5.23
N PRO A 398 5.41 20.20 -5.61
CA PRO A 398 5.12 20.80 -6.92
C PRO A 398 5.94 20.17 -8.07
N MET A 399 6.27 18.88 -7.96
CA MET A 399 7.01 18.13 -8.97
C MET A 399 6.54 16.68 -9.04
N ALA A 400 6.85 16.00 -10.15
CA ALA A 400 6.73 14.56 -10.23
C ALA A 400 7.82 13.89 -9.39
N LEU A 401 7.47 12.83 -8.69
CA LEU A 401 8.39 12.03 -7.88
C LEU A 401 8.59 10.66 -8.51
N GLU A 402 9.82 10.15 -8.41
CA GLU A 402 10.16 8.79 -8.81
C GLU A 402 9.94 7.86 -7.62
N TYR A 403 9.09 6.86 -7.80
CA TYR A 403 8.77 5.86 -6.77
C TYR A 403 9.58 4.57 -6.94
N GLY A 404 10.18 4.39 -8.11
CA GLY A 404 11.04 3.25 -8.41
C GLY A 404 10.31 1.92 -8.57
N GLY A 405 11.12 0.88 -8.66
CA GLY A 405 10.68 -0.48 -8.94
C GLY A 405 10.39 -0.73 -10.41
N ASP A 406 10.23 -1.98 -10.77
CA ASP A 406 9.62 -2.37 -12.03
C ASP A 406 8.25 -3.02 -11.81
N ALA A 407 7.41 -3.01 -12.85
CA ALA A 407 6.03 -3.44 -12.76
C ALA A 407 5.88 -4.88 -12.23
N ARG A 408 6.70 -5.81 -12.71
CA ARG A 408 6.66 -7.22 -12.29
C ARG A 408 7.06 -7.41 -10.83
N ASN A 409 8.14 -6.76 -10.40
CA ASN A 409 8.62 -6.88 -9.03
C ASN A 409 7.70 -6.17 -8.02
N ASN A 410 7.10 -5.02 -8.39
CA ASN A 410 6.05 -4.38 -7.61
C ASN A 410 4.83 -5.31 -7.44
N ALA A 411 4.38 -5.95 -8.51
CA ALA A 411 3.25 -6.89 -8.48
C ALA A 411 3.53 -8.13 -7.63
N ARG A 412 4.72 -8.70 -7.74
CA ARG A 412 5.15 -9.86 -6.93
C ARG A 412 5.25 -9.51 -5.45
N ALA A 413 5.77 -8.32 -5.14
CA ALA A 413 5.82 -7.81 -3.76
C ALA A 413 4.39 -7.67 -3.19
N SER A 414 3.48 -7.06 -3.92
CA SER A 414 2.06 -6.93 -3.53
C SER A 414 1.40 -8.29 -3.30
N ALA A 415 1.60 -9.24 -4.21
CA ALA A 415 0.97 -10.56 -4.15
C ALA A 415 1.47 -11.42 -2.97
N ASP A 416 2.76 -11.32 -2.62
CA ASP A 416 3.33 -12.02 -1.45
C ASP A 416 2.97 -11.30 -0.13
N LEU A 417 3.00 -9.97 -0.12
CA LEU A 417 2.83 -9.17 1.09
C LEU A 417 1.39 -9.16 1.62
N TRP A 418 0.39 -9.00 0.73
CA TRP A 418 -0.99 -8.81 1.15
C TRP A 418 -1.54 -9.95 2.02
N PRO A 419 -1.46 -11.22 1.62
CA PRO A 419 -1.89 -12.34 2.46
C PRO A 419 -1.09 -12.44 3.76
N ARG A 420 0.18 -12.01 3.78
CA ARG A 420 1.00 -11.95 5.01
C ARG A 420 0.48 -10.90 5.98
N ILE A 421 0.08 -9.72 5.49
CA ILE A 421 -0.53 -8.67 6.33
C ILE A 421 -1.80 -9.24 7.00
N VAL A 422 -2.71 -9.83 6.22
CA VAL A 422 -3.95 -10.40 6.74
C VAL A 422 -3.65 -11.48 7.80
N THR A 423 -2.76 -12.42 7.48
CA THR A 423 -2.36 -13.50 8.40
C THR A 423 -1.71 -12.94 9.67
N PHE A 424 -0.79 -11.98 9.55
CA PHE A 424 -0.11 -11.34 10.67
C PHE A 424 -1.10 -10.63 11.61
N LEU A 425 -2.04 -9.87 11.05
CA LEU A 425 -3.05 -9.17 11.85
C LEU A 425 -3.94 -10.18 12.61
N HIS A 426 -4.42 -11.24 11.96
CA HIS A 426 -5.17 -12.30 12.64
C HIS A 426 -4.36 -12.97 13.74
N GLN A 427 -3.11 -13.35 13.46
CA GLN A 427 -2.25 -14.06 14.41
C GLN A 427 -1.98 -13.25 15.68
N HIS A 428 -1.82 -11.93 15.56
CA HIS A 428 -1.40 -11.10 16.68
C HIS A 428 -2.51 -10.27 17.32
N LEU A 429 -3.67 -10.14 16.67
CA LEU A 429 -4.77 -9.31 17.15
C LEU A 429 -6.01 -10.10 17.56
N SER A 430 -6.23 -11.32 17.06
CA SER A 430 -7.33 -12.17 17.54
C SER A 430 -7.14 -12.50 19.03
N THR A 431 -8.24 -12.59 19.74
CA THR A 431 -8.22 -13.11 21.12
C THR A 431 -7.69 -14.54 21.08
N PRO A 432 -6.73 -14.93 21.92
CA PRO A 432 -6.36 -16.33 22.01
C PRO A 432 -7.61 -17.14 22.30
N ASN A 433 -7.95 -18.10 21.44
CA ASN A 433 -8.94 -19.10 21.79
C ASN A 433 -8.45 -19.75 23.08
N HIS A 434 -9.12 -19.49 24.19
CA HIS A 434 -9.05 -20.35 25.35
C HIS A 434 -9.66 -21.70 24.92
N PHE A 435 -8.82 -22.56 24.35
CA PHE A 435 -9.12 -23.98 24.39
C PHE A 435 -9.16 -24.30 25.90
N LEU A 436 -10.36 -24.38 26.42
CA LEU A 436 -10.57 -25.03 27.70
C LEU A 436 -10.03 -26.46 27.59
N PRO A 437 -9.28 -26.93 28.58
CA PRO A 437 -8.67 -28.24 28.60
C PRO A 437 -9.67 -29.38 28.46
#